data_28273dde9cccd175841637db2812bc9f
#
_entry.id   28273dde9cccd175841637db2812bc9f
#
_cell.length_a   1.000
_cell.length_b   1.000
_cell.length_c   1.000
_cell.angle_alpha   90.00
_cell.angle_beta   90.00
_cell.angle_gamma   90.00
#
_symmetry.space_group_name_H-M   'P 1'
#
loop_
_entity.id
_entity.type
_entity.pdbx_description
1 polymer ?
#
loop_
_entity_poly.entity_id
_entity_poly.type
_entity_poly.pdbx_seq_one_letter_code
_entity_poly.pdbx_strand_id
1 'polypeptide(L)'
;TSLLAVAAIALVFVVYAAIIGEDVRGFALALTVSAPLGVGLRAQGRPGSEPTRREALATVLLTWLAVPLVGSLPFLVTLDMSFLPAMFESMSGFTTTGATIVTDFEAVPATLFMWRAMAQWIGGIGILVLFVAVFPQLAIAGRQMFFAEAPGPSEERLSPRLRHTAAAVLAVYSGLTALCIAMYLVFGMSPTDAVA
;
A
#
# COMPACT_ATOMS: atom_id res chain seq x y z
N THR A 1 -3.72 -1.80 -11.64
CA THR A 1 -4.74 -2.06 -10.60
C THR A 1 -4.43 -1.34 -9.29
N SER A 2 -3.18 -1.24 -8.85
CA SER A 2 -2.77 -0.54 -7.61
C SER A 2 -3.14 0.95 -7.63
N LEU A 3 -2.96 1.65 -8.74
CA LEU A 3 -3.40 3.05 -8.87
C LEU A 3 -4.91 3.22 -8.75
N LEU A 4 -5.72 2.24 -9.20
CA LEU A 4 -7.17 2.29 -8.97
C LEU A 4 -7.53 2.10 -7.48
N ALA A 5 -6.77 1.31 -6.74
CA ALA A 5 -6.94 1.21 -5.29
C ALA A 5 -6.59 2.55 -4.61
N VAL A 6 -5.49 3.19 -5.01
CA VAL A 6 -5.16 4.55 -4.51
C VAL A 6 -6.26 5.55 -4.86
N ALA A 7 -6.82 5.50 -6.09
CA ALA A 7 -7.93 6.35 -6.48
C ALA A 7 -9.18 6.13 -5.60
N ALA A 8 -9.54 4.88 -5.32
CA ALA A 8 -10.66 4.57 -4.46
C ALA A 8 -10.46 5.10 -3.03
N ILE A 9 -9.25 4.96 -2.49
CA ILE A 9 -8.90 5.47 -1.17
C ILE A 9 -8.91 7.00 -1.18
N ALA A 10 -8.31 7.65 -2.19
CA ALA A 10 -8.34 9.10 -2.34
C ALA A 10 -9.78 9.64 -2.39
N LEU A 11 -10.70 8.94 -3.07
CA LEU A 11 -12.12 9.29 -3.07
C LEU A 11 -12.74 9.23 -1.67
N VAL A 12 -12.43 8.21 -0.88
CA VAL A 12 -12.88 8.12 0.52
C VAL A 12 -12.37 9.31 1.32
N PHE A 13 -11.10 9.71 1.14
CA PHE A 13 -10.52 10.85 1.83
C PHE A 13 -11.07 12.19 1.35
N VAL A 14 -11.43 12.33 0.07
CA VAL A 14 -12.18 13.52 -0.42
C VAL A 14 -13.51 13.67 0.31
N VAL A 15 -14.25 12.56 0.43
CA VAL A 15 -15.55 12.57 1.14
C VAL A 15 -15.34 12.84 2.64
N TYR A 16 -14.36 12.19 3.26
CA TYR A 16 -14.06 12.37 4.67
C TYR A 16 -13.65 13.80 4.99
N ALA A 17 -12.72 14.41 4.23
CA ALA A 17 -12.30 15.79 4.38
C ALA A 17 -13.47 16.78 4.20
N ALA A 18 -14.35 16.52 3.22
CA ALA A 18 -15.54 17.33 3.00
C ALA A 18 -16.52 17.28 4.19
N ILE A 19 -16.69 16.11 4.83
CA ILE A 19 -17.58 15.93 5.98
C ILE A 19 -17.06 16.70 7.20
N ILE A 20 -15.74 16.65 7.47
CA ILE A 20 -15.16 17.32 8.64
C ILE A 20 -14.76 18.78 8.37
N GLY A 21 -14.91 19.26 7.12
CA GLY A 21 -14.64 20.65 6.74
C GLY A 21 -13.15 20.96 6.53
N GLU A 22 -12.32 19.96 6.27
CA GLU A 22 -10.90 20.14 5.93
C GLU A 22 -10.67 20.25 4.42
N ASP A 23 -9.44 20.61 4.02
CA ASP A 23 -9.09 20.84 2.60
C ASP A 23 -9.11 19.53 1.80
N VAL A 24 -9.94 19.47 0.78
CA VAL A 24 -10.10 18.31 -0.12
C VAL A 24 -9.15 18.32 -1.31
N ARG A 25 -8.48 19.43 -1.61
CA ARG A 25 -7.75 19.66 -2.86
C ARG A 25 -6.64 18.64 -3.10
N GLY A 26 -5.87 18.31 -2.08
CA GLY A 26 -4.77 17.35 -2.18
C GLY A 26 -5.26 15.94 -2.53
N PHE A 27 -6.33 15.50 -1.88
CA PHE A 27 -6.95 14.19 -2.14
C PHE A 27 -7.66 14.15 -3.48
N ALA A 28 -8.34 15.25 -3.87
CA ALA A 28 -8.97 15.36 -5.18
C ALA A 28 -7.93 15.32 -6.31
N LEU A 29 -6.77 15.95 -6.12
CA LEU A 29 -5.65 15.86 -7.06
C LEU A 29 -5.12 14.43 -7.16
N ALA A 30 -4.92 13.74 -6.05
CA ALA A 30 -4.52 12.35 -6.04
C ALA A 30 -5.52 11.46 -6.77
N LEU A 31 -6.82 11.66 -6.56
CA LEU A 31 -7.89 10.96 -7.26
C LEU A 31 -7.86 11.22 -8.78
N THR A 32 -7.80 12.50 -9.20
CA THR A 32 -7.84 12.88 -10.62
C THR A 32 -6.61 12.44 -11.40
N VAL A 33 -5.47 12.23 -10.74
CA VAL A 33 -4.26 11.68 -11.34
C VAL A 33 -4.30 10.15 -11.36
N SER A 34 -4.63 9.51 -10.25
CA SER A 34 -4.56 8.04 -10.14
C SER A 34 -5.66 7.31 -10.90
N ALA A 35 -6.88 7.85 -10.96
CA ALA A 35 -8.00 7.19 -11.61
C ALA A 35 -7.78 7.01 -13.14
N PRO A 36 -7.49 8.06 -13.93
CA PRO A 36 -7.28 7.91 -15.37
C PRO A 36 -6.02 7.10 -15.69
N LEU A 37 -4.93 7.27 -14.92
CA LEU A 37 -3.74 6.45 -15.09
C LEU A 37 -4.02 4.97 -14.81
N GLY A 38 -4.75 4.68 -13.74
CA GLY A 38 -5.13 3.32 -13.39
C GLY A 38 -6.06 2.66 -14.41
N VAL A 39 -7.03 3.40 -14.95
CA VAL A 39 -7.92 2.94 -16.04
C VAL A 39 -7.13 2.73 -17.32
N GLY A 40 -6.28 3.67 -17.71
CA GLY A 40 -5.46 3.59 -18.92
C GLY A 40 -4.52 2.39 -18.90
N LEU A 41 -3.81 2.17 -17.79
CA LEU A 41 -2.94 1.00 -17.62
C LEU A 41 -3.73 -0.32 -17.65
N ARG A 42 -4.93 -0.34 -17.06
CA ARG A 42 -5.79 -1.53 -17.11
C ARG A 42 -6.30 -1.82 -18.52
N ALA A 43 -6.64 -0.80 -19.28
CA ALA A 43 -7.12 -0.94 -20.67
C ALA A 43 -6.02 -1.45 -21.62
N GLN A 44 -4.75 -1.15 -21.33
CA GLN A 44 -3.60 -1.64 -22.11
C GLN A 44 -3.17 -3.07 -21.71
N GLY A 45 -3.65 -3.58 -20.59
CA GLY A 45 -3.37 -4.94 -20.13
C GLY A 45 -3.99 -5.99 -21.08
N ARG A 46 -3.20 -6.96 -21.50
CA ARG A 46 -3.66 -8.09 -22.32
C ARG A 46 -4.24 -9.17 -21.41
N PRO A 47 -5.55 -9.46 -21.47
CA PRO A 47 -6.12 -10.53 -20.66
C PRO A 47 -5.59 -11.90 -21.15
N GLY A 48 -5.18 -12.73 -20.20
CA GLY A 48 -4.83 -14.14 -20.47
C GLY A 48 -3.36 -14.43 -20.75
N SER A 49 -2.46 -13.44 -20.77
CA SER A 49 -1.02 -13.70 -20.82
C SER A 49 -0.43 -13.77 -19.40
N GLU A 50 0.26 -14.85 -19.07
CA GLU A 50 1.05 -14.89 -17.86
C GLU A 50 2.26 -13.96 -18.00
N PRO A 51 2.50 -13.06 -17.03
CA PRO A 51 3.62 -12.14 -17.11
C PRO A 51 4.95 -12.90 -17.00
N THR A 52 5.91 -12.54 -17.81
CA THR A 52 7.28 -13.02 -17.65
C THR A 52 7.86 -12.55 -16.33
N ARG A 53 8.89 -13.24 -15.83
CA ARG A 53 9.58 -12.87 -14.58
C ARG A 53 10.06 -11.40 -14.58
N ARG A 54 10.55 -10.92 -15.73
CA ARG A 54 11.00 -9.53 -15.89
C ARG A 54 9.83 -8.54 -15.79
N GLU A 55 8.72 -8.84 -16.42
CA GLU A 55 7.50 -8.00 -16.37
C GLU A 55 6.91 -7.98 -14.96
N ALA A 56 6.90 -9.11 -14.26
CA ALA A 56 6.45 -9.18 -12.87
C ALA A 56 7.32 -8.30 -11.96
N LEU A 57 8.65 -8.41 -12.04
CA LEU A 57 9.58 -7.60 -11.25
C LEU A 57 9.45 -6.10 -11.60
N ALA A 58 9.38 -5.76 -12.89
CA ALA A 58 9.18 -4.38 -13.33
C ALA A 58 7.85 -3.81 -12.82
N THR A 59 6.78 -4.60 -12.84
CA THR A 59 5.47 -4.18 -12.32
C THR A 59 5.52 -3.89 -10.82
N VAL A 60 6.20 -4.74 -10.04
CA VAL A 60 6.40 -4.49 -8.61
C VAL A 60 7.18 -3.20 -8.38
N LEU A 61 8.33 -3.05 -9.04
CA LEU A 61 9.18 -1.87 -8.90
C LEU A 61 8.44 -0.57 -9.27
N LEU A 62 7.77 -0.57 -10.43
CA LEU A 62 7.00 0.59 -10.89
C LEU A 62 5.82 0.90 -9.95
N THR A 63 5.18 -0.10 -9.38
CA THR A 63 4.11 0.11 -8.38
C THR A 63 4.66 0.78 -7.13
N TRP A 64 5.81 0.32 -6.60
CA TRP A 64 6.47 0.90 -5.42
C TRP A 64 7.00 2.31 -5.64
N LEU A 65 7.14 2.75 -6.88
CA LEU A 65 7.47 4.14 -7.22
C LEU A 65 6.21 4.99 -7.49
N ALA A 66 5.26 4.44 -8.28
CA ALA A 66 4.09 5.19 -8.73
C ALA A 66 3.07 5.45 -7.60
N VAL A 67 2.89 4.49 -6.69
CA VAL A 67 1.93 4.64 -5.58
C VAL A 67 2.37 5.74 -4.61
N PRO A 68 3.61 5.78 -4.09
CA PRO A 68 4.06 6.90 -3.26
C PRO A 68 4.12 8.23 -4.01
N LEU A 69 4.42 8.22 -5.31
CA LEU A 69 4.42 9.43 -6.12
C LEU A 69 3.04 10.10 -6.15
N VAL A 70 1.98 9.31 -6.37
CA VAL A 70 0.61 9.83 -6.30
C VAL A 70 0.21 10.13 -4.85
N GLY A 71 0.62 9.28 -3.92
CA GLY A 71 0.36 9.43 -2.49
C GLY A 71 1.02 10.67 -1.86
N SER A 72 2.02 11.27 -2.53
CA SER A 72 2.64 12.52 -2.08
C SER A 72 1.79 13.78 -2.35
N LEU A 73 0.82 13.71 -3.26
CA LEU A 73 0.02 14.87 -3.67
C LEU A 73 -0.76 15.52 -2.51
N PRO A 74 -1.37 14.78 -1.58
CA PRO A 74 -1.98 15.37 -0.39
C PRO A 74 -0.99 16.17 0.47
N PHE A 75 0.23 15.67 0.68
CA PHE A 75 1.27 16.38 1.44
C PHE A 75 1.72 17.66 0.75
N LEU A 76 1.91 17.61 -0.59
CA LEU A 76 2.26 18.77 -1.41
C LEU A 76 1.25 19.90 -1.26
N VAL A 77 -0.05 19.57 -1.33
CA VAL A 77 -1.12 20.58 -1.39
C VAL A 77 -1.54 21.03 0.01
N THR A 78 -1.68 20.10 0.95
CA THR A 78 -2.25 20.40 2.27
C THR A 78 -1.24 21.06 3.20
N LEU A 79 0.03 20.65 3.15
CA LEU A 79 1.11 21.22 3.98
C LEU A 79 2.02 22.20 3.20
N ASP A 80 1.69 22.51 1.95
CA ASP A 80 2.52 23.35 1.07
C ASP A 80 3.99 22.91 1.04
N MET A 81 4.20 21.59 1.10
CA MET A 81 5.54 21.02 1.06
C MET A 81 6.11 21.07 -0.35
N SER A 82 7.44 21.25 -0.47
CA SER A 82 8.13 21.01 -1.74
C SER A 82 8.09 19.51 -2.10
N PHE A 83 8.35 19.17 -3.36
CA PHE A 83 8.20 17.82 -3.91
C PHE A 83 8.99 16.75 -3.14
N LEU A 84 10.28 17.01 -2.82
CA LEU A 84 11.11 15.99 -2.15
C LEU A 84 10.65 15.67 -0.73
N PRO A 85 10.34 16.63 0.15
CA PRO A 85 9.70 16.39 1.44
C PRO A 85 8.39 15.61 1.34
N ALA A 86 7.47 16.02 0.47
CA ALA A 86 6.19 15.34 0.29
C ALA A 86 6.37 13.88 -0.21
N MET A 87 7.30 13.67 -1.13
CA MET A 87 7.66 12.33 -1.61
C MET A 87 8.28 11.48 -0.50
N PHE A 88 9.11 12.08 0.36
CA PHE A 88 9.70 11.41 1.51
C PHE A 88 8.62 10.91 2.49
N GLU A 89 7.67 11.78 2.89
CA GLU A 89 6.56 11.40 3.77
C GLU A 89 5.73 10.27 3.17
N SER A 90 5.37 10.39 1.90
CA SER A 90 4.59 9.37 1.20
C SER A 90 5.35 8.05 1.08
N MET A 91 6.62 8.09 0.66
CA MET A 91 7.45 6.90 0.54
C MET A 91 7.63 6.22 1.90
N SER A 92 7.94 7.00 2.94
CA SER A 92 8.07 6.52 4.32
C SER A 92 6.79 5.84 4.81
N GLY A 93 5.62 6.40 4.47
CA GLY A 93 4.32 5.78 4.75
C GLY A 93 4.17 4.43 4.05
N PHE A 94 4.21 4.41 2.73
CA PHE A 94 3.96 3.19 1.94
C PHE A 94 5.03 2.11 2.13
N THR A 95 6.28 2.47 2.46
CA THR A 95 7.31 1.46 2.79
C THR A 95 7.30 1.03 4.26
N THR A 96 6.35 1.54 5.06
CA THR A 96 6.25 1.26 6.50
C THR A 96 7.50 1.64 7.30
N THR A 97 8.33 2.54 6.77
CA THR A 97 9.54 3.02 7.43
C THR A 97 9.20 3.84 8.68
N GLY A 98 8.11 4.61 8.63
CA GLY A 98 7.64 5.42 9.76
C GLY A 98 8.45 6.69 10.04
N ALA A 99 9.54 6.94 9.29
CA ALA A 99 10.30 8.18 9.42
C ALA A 99 9.47 9.39 8.97
N THR A 100 9.70 10.54 9.59
CA THR A 100 8.99 11.78 9.26
C THR A 100 9.91 12.99 9.38
N ILE A 101 9.66 13.98 8.56
CA ILE A 101 10.25 15.32 8.66
C ILE A 101 9.26 16.35 9.22
N VAL A 102 8.02 15.93 9.48
CA VAL A 102 7.02 16.75 10.16
C VAL A 102 7.41 16.87 11.63
N THR A 103 7.64 18.10 12.08
CA THR A 103 8.07 18.39 13.47
C THR A 103 6.92 18.77 14.38
N ASP A 104 5.83 19.29 13.82
CA ASP A 104 4.64 19.70 14.55
C ASP A 104 3.43 18.90 14.05
N PHE A 105 3.09 17.85 14.78
CA PHE A 105 1.96 16.99 14.44
C PHE A 105 0.60 17.61 14.79
N GLU A 106 0.56 18.57 15.72
CA GLU A 106 -0.68 19.24 16.12
C GLU A 106 -1.19 20.18 15.00
N ALA A 107 -0.26 20.68 14.18
CA ALA A 107 -0.59 21.49 13.00
C ALA A 107 -1.01 20.68 11.77
N VAL A 108 -0.85 19.33 11.78
CA VAL A 108 -1.23 18.49 10.66
C VAL A 108 -2.74 18.22 10.69
N PRO A 109 -3.47 18.51 9.58
CA PRO A 109 -4.89 18.16 9.49
C PRO A 109 -5.15 16.67 9.75
N ALA A 110 -6.25 16.37 10.44
CA ALA A 110 -6.60 15.00 10.83
C ALA A 110 -6.75 14.07 9.62
N THR A 111 -7.27 14.58 8.49
CA THR A 111 -7.36 13.80 7.24
C THR A 111 -6.00 13.42 6.70
N LEU A 112 -5.01 14.30 6.75
CA LEU A 112 -3.68 14.00 6.24
C LEU A 112 -2.94 13.04 7.17
N PHE A 113 -3.12 13.17 8.48
CA PHE A 113 -2.59 12.23 9.46
C PHE A 113 -3.15 10.83 9.25
N MET A 114 -4.47 10.73 9.05
CA MET A 114 -5.15 9.47 8.72
C MET A 114 -4.71 8.91 7.35
N TRP A 115 -4.47 9.77 6.35
CA TRP A 115 -3.91 9.37 5.05
C TRP A 115 -2.55 8.69 5.21
N ARG A 116 -1.68 9.27 6.05
CA ARG A 116 -0.37 8.72 6.36
C ARG A 116 -0.47 7.36 7.05
N ALA A 117 -1.36 7.22 8.03
CA ALA A 117 -1.62 5.95 8.72
C ALA A 117 -2.17 4.88 7.75
N MET A 118 -3.10 5.25 6.88
CA MET A 118 -3.64 4.37 5.84
C MET A 118 -2.56 3.93 4.84
N ALA A 119 -1.65 4.84 4.45
CA ALA A 119 -0.52 4.49 3.59
C ALA A 119 0.39 3.44 4.25
N GLN A 120 0.69 3.57 5.54
CA GLN A 120 1.46 2.59 6.31
C GLN A 120 0.74 1.25 6.39
N TRP A 121 -0.55 1.27 6.67
CA TRP A 121 -1.35 0.04 6.79
C TRP A 121 -1.40 -0.73 5.48
N ILE A 122 -1.65 -0.05 4.35
CA ILE A 122 -1.66 -0.66 3.01
C ILE A 122 -0.27 -1.13 2.60
N GLY A 123 0.76 -0.34 2.90
CA GLY A 123 2.14 -0.70 2.65
C GLY A 123 2.54 -1.98 3.39
N GLY A 124 2.12 -2.13 4.66
CA GLY A 124 2.32 -3.34 5.45
C GLY A 124 1.67 -4.57 4.80
N ILE A 125 0.43 -4.45 4.32
CA ILE A 125 -0.22 -5.51 3.54
C ILE A 125 0.57 -5.80 2.26
N GLY A 126 0.98 -4.75 1.54
CA GLY A 126 1.72 -4.88 0.28
C GLY A 126 3.01 -5.68 0.43
N ILE A 127 3.82 -5.40 1.44
CA ILE A 127 5.07 -6.13 1.70
C ILE A 127 4.80 -7.57 2.15
N LEU A 128 3.79 -7.80 2.98
CA LEU A 128 3.41 -9.15 3.43
C LEU A 128 2.97 -10.02 2.24
N VAL A 129 2.14 -9.49 1.34
CA VAL A 129 1.71 -10.19 0.12
C VAL A 129 2.91 -10.46 -0.79
N LEU A 130 3.82 -9.50 -0.93
CA LEU A 130 5.04 -9.67 -1.73
C LEU A 130 5.92 -10.79 -1.15
N PHE A 131 6.13 -10.83 0.17
CA PHE A 131 6.87 -11.91 0.82
C PHE A 131 6.25 -13.28 0.56
N VAL A 132 4.93 -13.42 0.74
CA VAL A 132 4.22 -14.66 0.49
C VAL A 132 4.36 -15.11 -0.98
N ALA A 133 4.38 -14.16 -1.93
CA ALA A 133 4.51 -14.46 -3.35
C ALA A 133 5.96 -14.82 -3.77
N VAL A 134 6.97 -14.18 -3.17
CA VAL A 134 8.38 -14.30 -3.59
C VAL A 134 9.14 -15.38 -2.82
N PHE A 135 8.87 -15.54 -1.53
CA PHE A 135 9.60 -16.48 -0.67
C PHE A 135 9.60 -17.93 -1.17
N PRO A 136 8.47 -18.50 -1.65
CA PRO A 136 8.47 -19.86 -2.19
C PRO A 136 9.39 -20.02 -3.41
N GLN A 137 9.47 -18.97 -4.26
CA GLN A 137 10.32 -18.99 -5.45
C GLN A 137 11.82 -18.94 -5.10
N LEU A 138 12.20 -18.20 -4.06
CA LEU A 138 13.57 -18.18 -3.56
C LEU A 138 13.95 -19.51 -2.90
N ALA A 139 13.04 -20.13 -2.16
CA ALA A 139 13.27 -21.44 -1.54
C ALA A 139 13.44 -22.55 -2.59
N ILE A 140 12.71 -22.50 -3.70
CA ILE A 140 12.84 -23.44 -4.81
C ILE A 140 14.18 -23.24 -5.52
N ALA A 141 14.62 -22.01 -5.76
CA ALA A 141 15.91 -21.72 -6.38
C ALA A 141 17.09 -22.24 -5.51
N GLY A 142 17.02 -22.09 -4.19
CA GLY A 142 17.99 -22.66 -3.26
C GLY A 142 18.00 -24.19 -3.24
N ARG A 143 16.82 -24.82 -3.34
CA ARG A 143 16.70 -26.29 -3.46
C ARG A 143 17.24 -26.81 -4.77
N GLN A 144 17.00 -26.16 -5.89
CA GLN A 144 17.51 -26.58 -7.20
C GLN A 144 19.04 -26.56 -7.26
N MET A 145 19.71 -25.69 -6.53
CA MET A 145 21.17 -25.75 -6.39
C MET A 145 21.65 -26.96 -5.58
N PHE A 146 20.83 -27.46 -4.64
CA PHE A 146 21.18 -28.61 -3.82
C PHE A 146 20.72 -29.96 -4.40
N PHE A 147 19.68 -30.00 -5.23
CA PHE A 147 19.06 -31.22 -5.76
C PHE A 147 19.07 -31.26 -7.29
N ALA A 148 20.18 -30.88 -7.92
CA ALA A 148 20.34 -30.95 -9.37
C ALA A 148 20.24 -32.40 -9.93
N GLU A 149 20.05 -33.43 -9.07
CA GLU A 149 20.05 -34.86 -9.45
C GLU A 149 18.75 -35.61 -9.12
N ALA A 150 17.69 -34.97 -8.63
CA ALA A 150 16.44 -35.68 -8.35
C ALA A 150 15.28 -35.11 -9.17
N PRO A 151 14.61 -35.93 -10.04
CA PRO A 151 13.37 -35.50 -10.69
C PRO A 151 12.27 -35.38 -9.64
N GLY A 152 11.99 -34.16 -9.19
CA GLY A 152 10.92 -33.86 -8.27
C GLY A 152 9.56 -33.69 -8.97
N PRO A 153 8.44 -33.93 -8.28
CA PRO A 153 7.11 -33.82 -8.88
C PRO A 153 6.83 -32.39 -9.34
N SER A 154 6.21 -32.33 -10.52
CA SER A 154 5.75 -31.19 -11.28
C SER A 154 5.17 -30.00 -10.48
N GLU A 155 5.36 -28.83 -11.02
CA GLU A 155 4.85 -27.49 -10.62
C GLU A 155 3.32 -27.43 -10.47
N GLU A 156 2.70 -28.33 -9.70
CA GLU A 156 1.27 -28.32 -9.45
C GLU A 156 0.88 -27.24 -8.46
N ARG A 157 0.41 -26.10 -9.01
CA ARG A 157 -0.55 -25.17 -8.40
C ARG A 157 -0.13 -24.54 -7.08
N LEU A 158 0.88 -23.68 -7.13
CA LEU A 158 1.18 -22.74 -6.04
C LEU A 158 0.06 -21.70 -5.79
N SER A 159 -0.76 -21.40 -6.81
CA SER A 159 -1.74 -20.31 -6.75
C SER A 159 -2.83 -20.44 -5.67
N PRO A 160 -3.47 -21.61 -5.40
CA PRO A 160 -4.47 -21.71 -4.35
C PRO A 160 -3.88 -21.56 -2.95
N ARG A 161 -2.71 -22.17 -2.71
CA ARG A 161 -2.02 -22.08 -1.41
C ARG A 161 -1.55 -20.65 -1.10
N LEU A 162 -1.05 -19.93 -2.09
CA LEU A 162 -0.62 -18.53 -1.94
C LEU A 162 -1.81 -17.63 -1.57
N ARG A 163 -2.96 -17.81 -2.21
CA ARG A 163 -4.18 -17.04 -1.88
C ARG A 163 -4.66 -17.30 -0.45
N HIS A 164 -4.68 -18.55 -0.01
CA HIS A 164 -5.06 -18.90 1.36
C HIS A 164 -4.07 -18.33 2.38
N THR A 165 -2.76 -18.43 2.13
CA THR A 165 -1.74 -17.86 3.02
C THR A 165 -1.85 -16.33 3.07
N ALA A 166 -2.01 -15.66 1.93
CA ALA A 166 -2.18 -14.21 1.89
C ALA A 166 -3.46 -13.78 2.63
N ALA A 167 -4.57 -14.50 2.46
CA ALA A 167 -5.82 -14.21 3.17
C ALA A 167 -5.69 -14.43 4.69
N ALA A 168 -5.00 -15.49 5.13
CA ALA A 168 -4.74 -15.76 6.54
C ALA A 168 -3.86 -14.66 7.17
N VAL A 169 -2.79 -14.27 6.49
CA VAL A 169 -1.90 -13.18 6.94
C VAL A 169 -2.67 -11.87 7.03
N LEU A 170 -3.50 -11.54 6.03
CA LEU A 170 -4.34 -10.36 6.03
C LEU A 170 -5.35 -10.38 7.19
N ALA A 171 -5.97 -11.53 7.46
CA ALA A 171 -6.91 -11.68 8.57
C ALA A 171 -6.23 -11.46 9.94
N VAL A 172 -5.03 -12.03 10.14
CA VAL A 172 -4.24 -11.81 11.37
C VAL A 172 -3.84 -10.35 11.50
N TYR A 173 -3.33 -9.74 10.43
CA TYR A 173 -2.92 -8.32 10.42
C TYR A 173 -4.09 -7.40 10.77
N SER A 174 -5.24 -7.59 10.10
CA SER A 174 -6.45 -6.81 10.39
C SER A 174 -6.99 -7.07 11.81
N GLY A 175 -6.93 -8.31 12.28
CA GLY A 175 -7.33 -8.66 13.64
C GLY A 175 -6.47 -8.00 14.71
N LEU A 176 -5.14 -7.98 14.52
CA LEU A 176 -4.22 -7.27 15.40
C LEU A 176 -4.44 -5.76 15.37
N THR A 177 -4.68 -5.18 14.19
CA THR A 177 -5.03 -3.76 14.05
C THR A 177 -6.30 -3.44 14.84
N ALA A 178 -7.36 -4.22 14.66
CA ALA A 178 -8.62 -4.02 15.39
C ALA A 178 -8.43 -4.16 16.91
N LEU A 179 -7.61 -5.11 17.36
CA LEU A 179 -7.28 -5.28 18.78
C LEU A 179 -6.53 -4.06 19.32
N CYS A 180 -5.52 -3.54 18.59
CA CYS A 180 -4.79 -2.32 19.00
C CYS A 180 -5.72 -1.12 19.09
N ILE A 181 -6.58 -0.89 18.10
CA ILE A 181 -7.57 0.20 18.11
C ILE A 181 -8.49 0.06 19.34
N ALA A 182 -9.02 -1.13 19.59
CA ALA A 182 -9.87 -1.38 20.74
C ALA A 182 -9.17 -1.09 22.06
N MET A 183 -7.90 -1.49 22.20
CA MET A 183 -7.09 -1.19 23.39
C MET A 183 -6.88 0.31 23.57
N TYR A 184 -6.52 1.05 22.51
CA TYR A 184 -6.32 2.50 22.59
C TYR A 184 -7.61 3.24 23.00
N LEU A 185 -8.77 2.82 22.45
CA LEU A 185 -10.07 3.37 22.85
C LEU A 185 -10.37 3.09 24.33
N VAL A 186 -10.07 1.89 24.83
CA VAL A 186 -10.25 1.54 26.26
C VAL A 186 -9.36 2.39 27.17
N PHE A 187 -8.13 2.72 26.71
CA PHE A 187 -7.21 3.60 27.43
C PHE A 187 -7.53 5.10 27.29
N GLY A 188 -8.62 5.45 26.60
CA GLY A 188 -9.13 6.82 26.52
C GLY A 188 -8.57 7.67 25.38
N MET A 189 -7.93 7.06 24.37
CA MET A 189 -7.55 7.80 23.15
C MET A 189 -8.78 8.21 22.37
N SER A 190 -8.70 9.33 21.64
CA SER A 190 -9.76 9.72 20.72
C SER A 190 -9.92 8.68 19.61
N PRO A 191 -11.11 8.51 19.01
CA PRO A 191 -11.30 7.54 17.92
C PRO A 191 -10.40 7.80 16.71
N THR A 192 -10.11 9.06 16.40
CA THR A 192 -9.20 9.45 15.31
C THR A 192 -7.77 9.04 15.60
N ASP A 193 -7.27 9.31 16.81
CA ASP A 193 -5.91 8.97 17.20
C ASP A 193 -5.72 7.46 17.39
N ALA A 194 -6.77 6.77 17.83
CA ALA A 194 -6.72 5.32 18.01
C ALA A 194 -6.63 4.55 16.68
N VAL A 195 -7.11 5.14 15.57
CA VAL A 195 -7.07 4.54 14.23
C VAL A 195 -5.83 4.98 13.45
N ALA A 196 -5.30 6.18 13.71
CA ALA A 196 -4.11 6.73 13.07
C ALA A 196 -2.82 6.28 13.75
#